data_82505458c6812219fe49854a7a4bdccc
#
_entry.id   82505458c6812219fe49854a7a4bdccc
#
_cell.length_a   1.000
_cell.length_b   1.000
_cell.length_c   1.000
_cell.angle_alpha   90.00
_cell.angle_beta   90.00
_cell.angle_gamma   90.00
#
_symmetry.space_group_name_H-M   'P 1'
#
loop_
_entity.id
_entity.type
_entity.pdbx_description
1 polymer ?
#
loop_
_entity_poly.entity_id
_entity_poly.type
_entity_poly.pdbx_seq_one_letter_code
_entity_poly.pdbx_strand_id
1 'polypeptide(L)'
;EVGDTAPRFDRIDSAKYAKYSPSTEAEDVERMVHVLKKDKRFKDCRIILYGMSEGTIIASMVAERKKVKVDALFLHGYANENMYDIIRWQNSGEGILIMVNSIFDKDGDKSVSREEYESSDKVVAAYRKYLFQDLPFDTVDIVKDGRIDIKDIAPARLAFHDTLMQHITAKDDAWISNHYFRITTAWCRECFALEANKTRLVRVNIPIHIFHGTTDAHVPIEGVYDLASRFKVCGKDNLTLHIFENHNHDLNFQDWLTQKKYSAGLKELFECAGKY
;
A
#
# COMPACT_ATOMS: atom_id res chain seq x y z
N GLU A 1 5.15 16.23 10.10
CA GLU A 1 4.86 16.80 8.78
C GLU A 1 6.13 17.29 8.10
N VAL A 2 6.30 16.97 6.83
CA VAL A 2 7.47 17.35 6.03
C VAL A 2 7.50 18.84 5.63
N GLY A 3 6.51 19.62 6.06
CA GLY A 3 6.55 21.08 6.02
C GLY A 3 6.34 21.72 4.68
N ASP A 4 5.43 21.18 3.88
CA ASP A 4 4.95 21.88 2.71
C ASP A 4 4.36 23.24 3.06
N THR A 5 4.69 24.24 2.26
CA THR A 5 4.21 25.61 2.48
C THR A 5 2.79 25.79 1.98
N ALA A 6 1.89 26.20 2.89
CA ALA A 6 0.54 26.62 2.50
C ALA A 6 0.61 27.80 1.48
N PRO A 7 -0.40 27.96 0.60
CA PRO A 7 -1.64 27.19 0.53
C PRO A 7 -1.60 25.97 -0.40
N ARG A 8 -0.54 25.78 -1.19
CA ARG A 8 -0.49 24.74 -2.22
C ARG A 8 0.21 23.45 -1.77
N PHE A 9 0.98 23.51 -0.68
CA PHE A 9 1.77 22.39 -0.19
C PHE A 9 2.66 21.73 -1.28
N ASP A 10 3.17 22.55 -2.20
CA ASP A 10 4.01 22.14 -3.33
C ASP A 10 5.51 22.32 -3.08
N ARG A 11 5.86 22.93 -1.95
CA ARG A 11 7.24 23.16 -1.53
C ARG A 11 7.57 22.38 -0.28
N ILE A 12 8.55 21.49 -0.39
CA ILE A 12 9.03 20.70 0.71
C ILE A 12 10.06 21.52 1.52
N ASP A 13 9.88 21.57 2.84
CA ASP A 13 10.90 22.04 3.77
C ASP A 13 12.01 20.98 3.84
N SER A 14 13.10 21.21 3.12
CA SER A 14 14.18 20.25 3.00
C SER A 14 14.81 19.86 4.36
N ALA A 15 14.83 20.77 5.34
CA ALA A 15 15.37 20.48 6.66
C ALA A 15 14.49 19.54 7.49
N LYS A 16 13.16 19.67 7.35
CA LYS A 16 12.20 18.74 7.95
C LYS A 16 12.16 17.42 7.19
N TYR A 17 12.17 17.48 5.87
CA TYR A 17 12.16 16.30 5.01
C TYR A 17 13.36 15.37 5.23
N ALA A 18 14.54 15.94 5.47
CA ALA A 18 15.74 15.17 5.81
C ALA A 18 15.62 14.38 7.13
N LYS A 19 14.64 14.73 7.98
CA LYS A 19 14.35 14.05 9.26
C LYS A 19 13.10 13.16 9.19
N TYR A 20 12.43 13.13 8.04
CA TYR A 20 11.26 12.32 7.83
C TYR A 20 11.61 10.84 7.93
N SER A 21 10.86 10.11 8.75
CA SER A 21 11.04 8.68 8.97
C SER A 21 9.79 8.07 9.58
N PRO A 22 9.59 6.76 9.51
CA PRO A 22 8.47 6.09 10.15
C PRO A 22 8.32 6.40 11.65
N SER A 23 9.45 6.52 12.35
CA SER A 23 9.43 6.87 13.78
C SER A 23 8.94 8.28 14.03
N THR A 24 9.35 9.26 13.20
CA THR A 24 8.88 10.65 13.33
C THR A 24 7.41 10.77 12.95
N GLU A 25 6.92 10.03 11.97
CA GLU A 25 5.51 9.98 11.62
C GLU A 25 4.65 9.43 12.76
N ALA A 26 5.08 8.30 13.35
CA ALA A 26 4.39 7.76 14.52
C ALA A 26 4.36 8.75 15.69
N GLU A 27 5.44 9.49 15.93
CA GLU A 27 5.49 10.55 16.95
C GLU A 27 4.56 11.71 16.62
N ASP A 28 4.44 12.11 15.37
CA ASP A 28 3.52 13.17 14.96
C ASP A 28 2.07 12.75 15.16
N VAL A 29 1.71 11.50 14.83
CA VAL A 29 0.37 10.94 15.15
C VAL A 29 0.12 10.93 16.66
N GLU A 30 1.09 10.48 17.46
CA GLU A 30 1.00 10.50 18.93
C GLU A 30 0.76 11.92 19.46
N ARG A 31 1.48 12.93 18.93
CA ARG A 31 1.29 14.35 19.28
C ARG A 31 -0.09 14.86 18.88
N MET A 32 -0.58 14.52 17.68
CA MET A 32 -1.93 14.90 17.23
C MET A 32 -3.00 14.34 18.16
N VAL A 33 -2.95 13.05 18.49
CA VAL A 33 -3.88 12.43 19.45
C VAL A 33 -3.83 13.14 20.80
N HIS A 34 -2.63 13.46 21.29
CA HIS A 34 -2.45 14.17 22.55
C HIS A 34 -3.09 15.58 22.54
N VAL A 35 -2.94 16.32 21.42
CA VAL A 35 -3.57 17.63 21.24
C VAL A 35 -5.09 17.51 21.19
N LEU A 36 -5.63 16.56 20.43
CA LEU A 36 -7.07 16.30 20.36
C LEU A 36 -7.66 15.97 21.73
N LYS A 37 -6.99 15.16 22.53
CA LYS A 37 -7.45 14.79 23.87
C LYS A 37 -7.42 15.94 24.89
N LYS A 38 -6.66 17.01 24.62
CA LYS A 38 -6.70 18.25 25.42
C LYS A 38 -7.84 19.19 25.03
N ASP A 39 -8.38 19.08 23.83
CA ASP A 39 -9.49 19.89 23.37
C ASP A 39 -10.79 19.38 23.97
N LYS A 40 -11.56 20.28 24.63
CA LYS A 40 -12.84 19.95 25.29
C LYS A 40 -13.87 19.30 24.37
N ARG A 41 -13.78 19.56 23.05
CA ARG A 41 -14.68 18.98 22.04
C ARG A 41 -14.41 17.49 21.80
N PHE A 42 -13.16 17.05 21.97
CA PHE A 42 -12.71 15.70 21.57
C PHE A 42 -12.15 14.87 22.73
N LYS A 43 -12.03 15.44 23.94
CA LYS A 43 -11.42 14.75 25.10
C LYS A 43 -12.07 13.40 25.41
N ASP A 44 -13.40 13.29 25.23
CA ASP A 44 -14.18 12.09 25.52
C ASP A 44 -14.47 11.22 24.28
N CYS A 45 -14.03 11.64 23.07
CA CYS A 45 -14.20 10.87 21.84
C CYS A 45 -13.30 9.64 21.83
N ARG A 46 -13.74 8.57 21.18
CA ARG A 46 -12.88 7.43 20.84
C ARG A 46 -11.87 7.83 19.76
N ILE A 47 -10.70 7.23 19.80
CA ILE A 47 -9.64 7.44 18.80
C ILE A 47 -9.50 6.16 17.97
N ILE A 48 -9.87 6.26 16.71
CA ILE A 48 -9.59 5.23 15.72
C ILE A 48 -8.41 5.72 14.88
N LEU A 49 -7.38 4.92 14.73
CA LEU A 49 -6.34 5.20 13.76
C LEU A 49 -6.67 4.47 12.47
N TYR A 50 -6.85 5.26 11.42
CA TYR A 50 -6.93 4.75 10.05
C TYR A 50 -5.55 4.87 9.39
N GLY A 51 -5.04 3.75 8.93
CA GLY A 51 -3.79 3.68 8.16
C GLY A 51 -4.04 3.02 6.81
N MET A 52 -3.54 3.64 5.72
CA MET A 52 -3.59 3.07 4.40
C MET A 52 -2.17 2.77 3.93
N SER A 53 -1.96 1.59 3.32
CA SER A 53 -0.65 1.21 2.77
C SER A 53 0.46 1.32 3.83
N GLU A 54 1.49 2.13 3.60
CA GLU A 54 2.52 2.47 4.60
C GLU A 54 1.92 2.94 5.94
N GLY A 55 0.83 3.69 5.89
CA GLY A 55 0.12 4.14 7.09
C GLY A 55 -0.36 3.00 8.00
N THR A 56 -0.49 1.78 7.48
CA THR A 56 -0.80 0.60 8.31
C THR A 56 0.35 0.22 9.24
N ILE A 57 1.59 0.46 8.82
CA ILE A 57 2.79 0.26 9.64
C ILE A 57 2.83 1.35 10.74
N ILE A 58 2.61 2.61 10.36
CA ILE A 58 2.64 3.75 11.29
C ILE A 58 1.56 3.62 12.36
N ALA A 59 0.31 3.34 11.97
CA ALA A 59 -0.80 3.15 12.90
C ALA A 59 -0.53 2.00 13.88
N SER A 60 0.04 0.91 13.40
CA SER A 60 0.43 -0.23 14.23
C SER A 60 1.55 0.12 15.21
N MET A 61 2.53 0.92 14.79
CA MET A 61 3.61 1.41 15.67
C MET A 61 3.05 2.27 16.80
N VAL A 62 2.13 3.18 16.50
CA VAL A 62 1.49 4.04 17.51
C VAL A 62 0.71 3.20 18.51
N ALA A 63 -0.09 2.24 18.03
CA ALA A 63 -0.89 1.37 18.91
C ALA A 63 -0.01 0.48 19.81
N GLU A 64 1.11 -0.05 19.28
CA GLU A 64 2.05 -0.88 20.02
C GLU A 64 2.79 -0.06 21.09
N ARG A 65 3.22 1.16 20.77
CA ARG A 65 3.95 2.05 21.70
C ARG A 65 3.13 2.46 22.92
N LYS A 66 1.81 2.46 22.82
CA LYS A 66 0.88 2.79 23.93
C LYS A 66 1.13 4.15 24.61
N LYS A 67 1.79 5.09 23.92
CA LYS A 67 2.02 6.45 24.44
C LYS A 67 0.75 7.29 24.43
N VAL A 68 -0.22 6.93 23.59
CA VAL A 68 -1.55 7.52 23.53
C VAL A 68 -2.59 6.40 23.53
N LYS A 69 -3.80 6.73 24.01
CA LYS A 69 -4.91 5.78 23.95
C LYS A 69 -5.46 5.73 22.53
N VAL A 70 -5.43 4.55 21.93
CA VAL A 70 -6.09 4.22 20.66
C VAL A 70 -7.17 3.19 20.97
N ASP A 71 -8.37 3.36 20.45
CA ASP A 71 -9.52 2.51 20.75
C ASP A 71 -9.73 1.44 19.65
N ALA A 72 -9.29 1.66 18.42
CA ALA A 72 -9.27 0.65 17.33
C ALA A 72 -8.26 1.03 16.24
N LEU A 73 -7.85 0.03 15.44
CA LEU A 73 -7.09 0.20 14.20
C LEU A 73 -7.96 -0.18 13.01
N PHE A 74 -7.96 0.68 11.99
CA PHE A 74 -8.54 0.43 10.68
C PHE A 74 -7.39 0.47 9.66
N LEU A 75 -7.04 -0.69 9.12
CA LEU A 75 -5.87 -0.87 8.28
C LEU A 75 -6.31 -1.25 6.86
N HIS A 76 -6.06 -0.38 5.92
CA HIS A 76 -6.49 -0.48 4.54
C HIS A 76 -5.28 -0.72 3.61
N GLY A 77 -5.36 -1.72 2.71
CA GLY A 77 -4.20 -2.10 1.91
C GLY A 77 -3.06 -2.53 2.84
N TYR A 78 -3.32 -3.53 3.66
CA TYR A 78 -2.50 -3.91 4.82
C TYR A 78 -1.12 -4.43 4.43
N ALA A 79 -0.08 -3.73 4.89
CA ALA A 79 1.31 -4.12 4.76
C ALA A 79 1.70 -5.13 5.86
N ASN A 80 1.86 -6.41 5.50
CA ASN A 80 2.14 -7.51 6.42
C ASN A 80 3.63 -7.58 6.82
N GLU A 81 4.49 -7.42 5.82
CA GLU A 81 5.93 -7.52 5.97
C GLU A 81 6.56 -6.16 6.33
N ASN A 82 7.87 -6.12 6.50
CA ASN A 82 8.62 -4.87 6.52
C ASN A 82 8.69 -4.25 5.10
N MET A 83 9.07 -2.99 5.01
CA MET A 83 9.06 -2.28 3.73
C MET A 83 10.07 -2.84 2.71
N TYR A 84 11.17 -3.47 3.15
CA TYR A 84 12.11 -4.11 2.24
C TYR A 84 11.46 -5.27 1.48
N ASP A 85 10.76 -6.15 2.19
CA ASP A 85 10.08 -7.30 1.58
C ASP A 85 8.90 -6.85 0.71
N ILE A 86 8.19 -5.80 1.10
CA ILE A 86 7.11 -5.21 0.29
C ILE A 86 7.66 -4.64 -1.02
N ILE A 87 8.70 -3.82 -0.97
CA ILE A 87 9.33 -3.24 -2.17
C ILE A 87 9.90 -4.35 -3.07
N ARG A 88 10.49 -5.39 -2.49
CA ARG A 88 10.97 -6.54 -3.22
C ARG A 88 9.82 -7.25 -3.95
N TRP A 89 8.69 -7.48 -3.29
CA TRP A 89 7.51 -8.07 -3.91
C TRP A 89 6.94 -7.17 -5.02
N GLN A 90 6.80 -5.87 -4.80
CA GLN A 90 6.36 -4.91 -5.83
C GLN A 90 7.25 -4.91 -7.07
N ASN A 91 8.53 -5.18 -6.89
CA ASN A 91 9.51 -5.27 -7.97
C ASN A 91 9.82 -6.70 -8.41
N SER A 92 9.13 -7.72 -7.92
CA SER A 92 9.20 -9.07 -8.49
C SER A 92 8.43 -9.21 -9.81
N GLY A 93 7.55 -8.24 -10.11
CA GLY A 93 6.60 -8.29 -11.21
C GLY A 93 5.21 -8.78 -10.82
N GLU A 94 5.06 -9.44 -9.66
CA GLU A 94 3.78 -10.00 -9.20
C GLU A 94 2.67 -8.94 -9.10
N GLY A 95 2.96 -7.80 -8.46
CA GLY A 95 1.99 -6.73 -8.34
C GLY A 95 1.56 -6.16 -9.69
N ILE A 96 2.50 -5.97 -10.63
CA ILE A 96 2.17 -5.53 -11.99
C ILE A 96 1.32 -6.58 -12.71
N LEU A 97 1.65 -7.86 -12.56
CA LEU A 97 0.88 -8.94 -13.18
C LEU A 97 -0.56 -9.00 -12.67
N ILE A 98 -0.79 -8.79 -11.36
CA ILE A 98 -2.14 -8.67 -10.79
C ILE A 98 -2.92 -7.57 -11.51
N MET A 99 -2.33 -6.39 -11.69
CA MET A 99 -2.97 -5.27 -12.38
C MET A 99 -3.18 -5.58 -13.87
N VAL A 100 -2.19 -6.13 -14.54
CA VAL A 100 -2.28 -6.53 -15.96
C VAL A 100 -3.41 -7.52 -16.15
N ASN A 101 -3.45 -8.59 -15.37
CA ASN A 101 -4.50 -9.60 -15.47
C ASN A 101 -5.89 -9.03 -15.16
N SER A 102 -6.03 -8.19 -14.16
CA SER A 102 -7.33 -7.58 -13.84
C SER A 102 -7.94 -6.75 -14.98
N ILE A 103 -7.13 -6.29 -15.91
CA ILE A 103 -7.54 -5.41 -17.02
C ILE A 103 -7.60 -6.17 -18.35
N PHE A 104 -6.59 -6.96 -18.65
CA PHE A 104 -6.40 -7.58 -19.97
C PHE A 104 -6.89 -9.03 -20.03
N ASP A 105 -6.65 -9.83 -19.00
CA ASP A 105 -7.04 -11.24 -18.95
C ASP A 105 -8.58 -11.34 -18.84
N LYS A 106 -9.22 -11.78 -19.92
CA LYS A 106 -10.68 -11.89 -20.02
C LYS A 106 -11.18 -13.31 -19.79
N ASP A 107 -10.34 -14.29 -20.06
CA ASP A 107 -10.70 -15.71 -19.91
C ASP A 107 -10.28 -16.30 -18.56
N GLY A 108 -9.48 -15.57 -17.76
CA GLY A 108 -9.09 -15.94 -16.41
C GLY A 108 -7.94 -16.96 -16.35
N ASP A 109 -7.16 -17.10 -17.43
CA ASP A 109 -6.06 -18.06 -17.49
C ASP A 109 -4.75 -17.56 -16.84
N LYS A 110 -4.77 -16.32 -16.32
CA LYS A 110 -3.68 -15.62 -15.62
C LYS A 110 -2.50 -15.25 -16.53
N SER A 111 -2.76 -15.11 -17.81
CA SER A 111 -1.82 -14.59 -18.79
C SER A 111 -2.57 -13.68 -19.77
N VAL A 112 -1.87 -12.94 -20.59
CA VAL A 112 -2.50 -12.07 -21.59
C VAL A 112 -2.11 -12.54 -22.98
N SER A 113 -3.09 -13.02 -23.72
CA SER A 113 -2.94 -13.38 -25.13
C SER A 113 -2.81 -12.13 -26.02
N ARG A 114 -2.37 -12.30 -27.25
CA ARG A 114 -2.32 -11.22 -28.25
C ARG A 114 -3.72 -10.59 -28.45
N GLU A 115 -4.75 -11.41 -28.55
CA GLU A 115 -6.13 -10.95 -28.79
C GLU A 115 -6.63 -10.05 -27.67
N GLU A 116 -6.36 -10.41 -26.43
CA GLU A 116 -6.69 -9.62 -25.25
C GLU A 116 -5.89 -8.32 -25.19
N TYR A 117 -4.58 -8.38 -25.45
CA TYR A 117 -3.72 -7.22 -25.47
C TYR A 117 -4.10 -6.20 -26.53
N GLU A 118 -4.42 -6.65 -27.74
CA GLU A 118 -4.76 -5.82 -28.90
C GLU A 118 -6.25 -5.44 -28.95
N SER A 119 -7.01 -5.82 -27.93
CA SER A 119 -8.44 -5.49 -27.82
C SER A 119 -8.71 -4.00 -28.03
N SER A 120 -9.79 -3.69 -28.77
CA SER A 120 -10.27 -2.33 -29.01
C SER A 120 -11.06 -1.75 -27.84
N ASP A 121 -11.21 -2.49 -26.75
CA ASP A 121 -11.84 -1.97 -25.52
C ASP A 121 -11.10 -0.71 -25.03
N LYS A 122 -11.87 0.33 -24.68
CA LYS A 122 -11.31 1.64 -24.30
C LYS A 122 -10.47 1.58 -23.03
N VAL A 123 -10.82 0.72 -22.09
CA VAL A 123 -10.08 0.54 -20.84
C VAL A 123 -8.76 -0.16 -21.15
N VAL A 124 -8.81 -1.26 -21.90
CA VAL A 124 -7.62 -2.00 -22.34
C VAL A 124 -6.66 -1.07 -23.12
N ALA A 125 -7.17 -0.31 -24.08
CA ALA A 125 -6.36 0.64 -24.86
C ALA A 125 -5.69 1.73 -23.99
N ALA A 126 -6.43 2.27 -22.99
CA ALA A 126 -5.88 3.27 -22.08
C ALA A 126 -4.77 2.67 -21.20
N TYR A 127 -4.97 1.47 -20.68
CA TYR A 127 -3.97 0.81 -19.84
C TYR A 127 -2.78 0.25 -20.65
N ARG A 128 -2.98 -0.20 -21.88
CA ARG A 128 -1.89 -0.55 -22.79
C ARG A 128 -0.95 0.66 -23.00
N LYS A 129 -1.53 1.83 -23.24
CA LYS A 129 -0.74 3.06 -23.35
C LYS A 129 -0.04 3.42 -22.02
N TYR A 130 -0.72 3.30 -20.91
CA TYR A 130 -0.18 3.65 -19.59
C TYR A 130 0.93 2.70 -19.13
N LEU A 131 0.72 1.38 -19.24
CA LEU A 131 1.64 0.36 -18.73
C LEU A 131 2.76 0.01 -19.73
N PHE A 132 2.42 -0.05 -21.00
CA PHE A 132 3.29 -0.57 -22.07
C PHE A 132 3.63 0.47 -23.13
N GLN A 133 3.22 1.74 -22.96
CA GLN A 133 3.49 2.84 -23.90
C GLN A 133 3.02 2.53 -25.34
N ASP A 134 1.95 1.76 -25.49
CA ASP A 134 1.43 1.24 -26.76
C ASP A 134 2.45 0.41 -27.58
N LEU A 135 3.42 -0.20 -26.91
CA LEU A 135 4.36 -1.11 -27.59
C LEU A 135 3.60 -2.27 -28.26
N PRO A 136 4.04 -2.75 -29.43
CA PRO A 136 3.46 -3.94 -30.05
C PRO A 136 3.56 -5.16 -29.13
N PHE A 137 2.58 -6.06 -29.22
CA PHE A 137 2.56 -7.31 -28.46
C PHE A 137 3.89 -8.04 -28.50
N ASP A 138 4.45 -8.21 -29.71
CA ASP A 138 5.73 -8.90 -29.90
C ASP A 138 6.91 -8.23 -29.19
N THR A 139 6.80 -6.98 -28.80
CA THR A 139 7.84 -6.29 -28.03
C THR A 139 7.67 -6.55 -26.54
N VAL A 140 6.45 -6.71 -26.07
CA VAL A 140 6.12 -6.96 -24.66
C VAL A 140 6.27 -8.45 -24.32
N ASP A 141 5.85 -9.35 -25.21
CA ASP A 141 6.13 -10.79 -25.15
C ASP A 141 7.63 -11.02 -25.43
N ILE A 142 8.43 -10.93 -24.37
CA ILE A 142 9.91 -11.02 -24.45
C ILE A 142 10.35 -12.45 -24.73
N VAL A 143 9.71 -13.43 -24.10
CA VAL A 143 10.05 -14.85 -24.24
C VAL A 143 9.49 -15.49 -25.51
N LYS A 144 8.62 -14.78 -26.27
CA LYS A 144 8.05 -15.20 -27.55
C LYS A 144 7.25 -16.51 -27.48
N ASP A 145 6.55 -16.72 -26.38
CA ASP A 145 5.68 -17.88 -26.22
C ASP A 145 4.20 -17.59 -26.56
N GLY A 146 3.91 -16.36 -27.03
CA GLY A 146 2.59 -15.93 -27.48
C GLY A 146 1.67 -15.45 -26.33
N ARG A 147 2.24 -15.21 -25.16
CA ARG A 147 1.54 -14.74 -23.97
C ARG A 147 2.39 -13.69 -23.25
N ILE A 148 1.75 -12.79 -22.52
CA ILE A 148 2.42 -11.90 -21.59
C ILE A 148 2.12 -12.41 -20.18
N ASP A 149 3.14 -12.87 -19.50
CA ASP A 149 3.07 -13.39 -18.13
C ASP A 149 4.22 -12.84 -17.27
N ILE A 150 4.45 -13.48 -16.11
CA ILE A 150 5.50 -13.06 -15.19
C ILE A 150 6.90 -13.11 -15.80
N LYS A 151 7.17 -14.00 -16.77
CA LYS A 151 8.47 -14.14 -17.42
C LYS A 151 8.83 -12.92 -18.28
N ASP A 152 7.82 -12.21 -18.79
CA ASP A 152 7.99 -10.99 -19.58
C ASP A 152 8.13 -9.75 -18.68
N ILE A 153 7.41 -9.73 -17.57
CA ILE A 153 7.33 -8.57 -16.66
C ILE A 153 8.48 -8.55 -15.66
N ALA A 154 8.80 -9.69 -15.06
CA ALA A 154 9.75 -9.77 -13.95
C ALA A 154 11.17 -9.28 -14.30
N PRO A 155 11.78 -9.56 -15.45
CA PRO A 155 13.16 -9.18 -15.73
C PRO A 155 13.42 -7.67 -15.59
N ALA A 156 12.56 -6.85 -16.19
CA ALA A 156 12.69 -5.40 -16.11
C ALA A 156 12.46 -4.86 -14.69
N ARG A 157 11.51 -5.45 -13.96
CA ARG A 157 11.20 -5.08 -12.57
C ARG A 157 12.34 -5.43 -11.62
N LEU A 158 12.92 -6.61 -11.76
CA LEU A 158 14.07 -7.04 -10.95
C LEU A 158 15.31 -6.18 -11.23
N ALA A 159 15.59 -5.84 -12.47
CA ALA A 159 16.68 -4.94 -12.83
C ALA A 159 16.48 -3.53 -12.20
N PHE A 160 15.24 -3.03 -12.18
CA PHE A 160 14.93 -1.78 -11.49
C PHE A 160 15.13 -1.90 -9.97
N HIS A 161 14.70 -3.00 -9.35
CA HIS A 161 14.91 -3.26 -7.93
C HIS A 161 16.39 -3.25 -7.56
N ASP A 162 17.24 -3.91 -8.34
CA ASP A 162 18.67 -3.95 -8.08
C ASP A 162 19.29 -2.55 -8.16
N THR A 163 18.88 -1.76 -9.16
CA THR A 163 19.30 -0.36 -9.30
C THR A 163 18.84 0.48 -8.11
N LEU A 164 17.57 0.34 -7.69
CA LEU A 164 17.02 1.02 -6.52
C LEU A 164 17.82 0.71 -5.25
N MET A 165 18.14 -0.57 -5.00
CA MET A 165 18.92 -0.98 -3.83
C MET A 165 20.36 -0.43 -3.86
N GLN A 166 20.98 -0.33 -5.04
CA GLN A 166 22.29 0.29 -5.20
C GLN A 166 22.26 1.77 -4.80
N HIS A 167 21.28 2.55 -5.28
CA HIS A 167 21.15 3.97 -4.94
C HIS A 167 20.77 4.20 -3.48
N ILE A 168 19.94 3.33 -2.87
CA ILE A 168 19.66 3.38 -1.41
C ILE A 168 20.95 3.15 -0.62
N THR A 169 21.75 2.16 -1.01
CA THR A 169 23.04 1.86 -0.37
C THR A 169 24.06 2.99 -0.53
N ALA A 170 24.10 3.59 -1.71
CA ALA A 170 24.96 4.75 -2.01
C ALA A 170 24.48 6.06 -1.36
N LYS A 171 23.31 6.08 -0.70
CA LYS A 171 22.69 7.28 -0.10
C LYS A 171 22.40 8.37 -1.13
N ASP A 172 21.96 7.96 -2.32
CA ASP A 172 21.65 8.85 -3.43
C ASP A 172 20.20 9.33 -3.37
N ASP A 173 19.91 10.27 -2.47
CA ASP A 173 18.58 10.83 -2.27
C ASP A 173 18.04 11.52 -3.55
N ALA A 174 18.92 12.09 -4.37
CA ALA A 174 18.52 12.75 -5.60
C ALA A 174 17.97 11.76 -6.62
N TRP A 175 18.65 10.64 -6.80
CA TRP A 175 18.16 9.59 -7.70
C TRP A 175 16.83 9.00 -7.19
N ILE A 176 16.73 8.68 -5.89
CA ILE A 176 15.52 8.12 -5.28
C ILE A 176 14.32 9.06 -5.53
N SER A 177 14.49 10.35 -5.24
CA SER A 177 13.41 11.33 -5.43
C SER A 177 12.98 11.52 -6.88
N ASN A 178 13.89 11.31 -7.84
CA ASN A 178 13.62 11.49 -9.26
C ASN A 178 13.07 10.24 -9.96
N HIS A 179 13.40 9.04 -9.47
CA HIS A 179 13.13 7.78 -10.19
C HIS A 179 12.23 6.81 -9.42
N TYR A 180 11.98 7.06 -8.13
CA TYR A 180 11.14 6.20 -7.31
C TYR A 180 10.04 7.02 -6.63
N PHE A 181 10.14 7.32 -5.36
CA PHE A 181 9.23 8.18 -4.62
C PHE A 181 9.98 9.35 -3.99
N ARG A 182 9.25 10.40 -3.62
CA ARG A 182 9.81 11.51 -2.83
C ARG A 182 10.06 11.09 -1.39
N ILE A 183 10.96 10.14 -1.20
CA ILE A 183 11.45 9.65 0.09
C ILE A 183 12.97 9.76 0.13
N THR A 184 13.55 9.69 1.32
CA THR A 184 15.00 9.70 1.50
C THR A 184 15.55 8.28 1.65
N THR A 185 16.82 8.09 1.35
CA THR A 185 17.51 6.82 1.64
C THR A 185 17.59 6.55 3.15
N ALA A 186 17.54 7.59 3.98
CA ALA A 186 17.45 7.47 5.44
C ALA A 186 16.11 6.84 5.86
N TRP A 187 15.00 7.32 5.27
CA TRP A 187 13.68 6.73 5.44
C TRP A 187 13.66 5.26 5.02
N CYS A 188 14.18 4.94 3.83
CA CYS A 188 14.27 3.55 3.35
C CYS A 188 14.98 2.64 4.36
N ARG A 189 16.16 3.05 4.84
CA ARG A 189 16.95 2.25 5.78
C ARG A 189 16.23 2.03 7.10
N GLU A 190 15.53 3.04 7.63
CA GLU A 190 14.73 2.88 8.85
C GLU A 190 13.57 1.92 8.61
N CYS A 191 12.80 2.09 7.53
CA CYS A 191 11.69 1.19 7.16
C CYS A 191 12.13 -0.26 6.98
N PHE A 192 13.32 -0.48 6.40
CA PHE A 192 13.86 -1.82 6.18
C PHE A 192 14.30 -2.49 7.48
N ALA A 193 14.70 -1.69 8.47
CA ALA A 193 15.09 -2.19 9.78
C ALA A 193 13.89 -2.44 10.72
N LEU A 194 12.70 -1.95 10.36
CA LEU A 194 11.52 -2.18 11.17
C LEU A 194 11.13 -3.66 11.18
N GLU A 195 10.65 -4.10 12.33
CA GLU A 195 10.02 -5.41 12.46
C GLU A 195 8.78 -5.50 11.56
N ALA A 196 8.56 -6.68 10.95
CA ALA A 196 7.39 -6.95 10.13
C ALA A 196 6.09 -6.68 10.91
N ASN A 197 5.13 -6.04 10.24
CA ASN A 197 3.89 -5.58 10.87
C ASN A 197 3.06 -6.74 11.45
N LYS A 198 3.09 -7.91 10.81
CA LYS A 198 2.49 -9.15 11.30
C LYS A 198 2.95 -9.58 12.69
N THR A 199 4.20 -9.33 13.02
CA THR A 199 4.74 -9.64 14.34
C THR A 199 4.34 -8.61 15.38
N ARG A 200 4.29 -7.33 14.97
CA ARG A 200 3.86 -6.22 15.81
C ARG A 200 2.41 -6.34 16.21
N LEU A 201 1.50 -6.57 15.25
CA LEU A 201 0.06 -6.59 15.48
C LEU A 201 -0.40 -7.70 16.44
N VAL A 202 0.31 -8.83 16.50
CA VAL A 202 0.01 -9.89 17.48
C VAL A 202 0.13 -9.38 18.92
N ARG A 203 0.94 -8.34 19.19
CA ARG A 203 1.09 -7.74 20.53
C ARG A 203 0.05 -6.65 20.84
N VAL A 204 -0.72 -6.24 19.83
CA VAL A 204 -1.78 -5.22 19.99
C VAL A 204 -3.07 -5.88 20.43
N ASN A 205 -3.70 -5.33 21.47
CA ASN A 205 -4.90 -5.91 22.12
C ASN A 205 -6.20 -5.12 21.91
N ILE A 206 -6.16 -4.04 21.11
CA ILE A 206 -7.36 -3.31 20.70
C ILE A 206 -7.97 -3.95 19.44
N PRO A 207 -9.26 -3.70 19.12
CA PRO A 207 -9.86 -4.15 17.87
C PRO A 207 -9.06 -3.70 16.65
N ILE A 208 -8.84 -4.62 15.72
CA ILE A 208 -8.14 -4.41 14.46
C ILE A 208 -9.05 -4.82 13.32
N HIS A 209 -9.30 -3.92 12.39
CA HIS A 209 -10.05 -4.15 11.17
C HIS A 209 -9.13 -4.00 9.97
N ILE A 210 -9.04 -5.04 9.15
CA ILE A 210 -8.28 -5.03 7.89
C ILE A 210 -9.26 -4.90 6.74
N PHE A 211 -9.10 -3.88 5.90
CA PHE A 211 -9.84 -3.67 4.67
C PHE A 211 -8.91 -3.91 3.49
N HIS A 212 -9.18 -4.93 2.66
CA HIS A 212 -8.24 -5.33 1.61
C HIS A 212 -8.95 -5.85 0.37
N GLY A 213 -8.48 -5.44 -0.80
CA GLY A 213 -8.97 -5.89 -2.08
C GLY A 213 -8.21 -7.11 -2.61
N THR A 214 -8.89 -8.04 -3.28
CA THR A 214 -8.24 -9.25 -3.82
C THR A 214 -7.35 -8.98 -5.03
N THR A 215 -7.49 -7.81 -5.67
CA THR A 215 -6.65 -7.37 -6.79
C THR A 215 -5.70 -6.23 -6.39
N ASP A 216 -5.31 -6.19 -5.12
CA ASP A 216 -4.32 -5.22 -4.65
C ASP A 216 -2.94 -5.51 -5.28
N ALA A 217 -2.48 -4.60 -6.14
CA ALA A 217 -1.22 -4.70 -6.86
C ALA A 217 -0.03 -4.07 -6.09
N HIS A 218 -0.25 -3.56 -4.88
CA HIS A 218 0.78 -2.90 -4.07
C HIS A 218 1.19 -3.73 -2.86
N VAL A 219 0.25 -4.46 -2.27
CA VAL A 219 0.52 -5.38 -1.15
C VAL A 219 -0.29 -6.67 -1.33
N PRO A 220 0.33 -7.85 -1.18
CA PRO A 220 -0.32 -9.11 -1.49
C PRO A 220 -1.40 -9.47 -0.45
N ILE A 221 -2.54 -9.98 -0.91
CA ILE A 221 -3.64 -10.47 -0.06
C ILE A 221 -3.21 -11.62 0.84
N GLU A 222 -2.21 -12.40 0.43
CA GLU A 222 -1.63 -13.49 1.20
C GLU A 222 -1.12 -13.03 2.56
N GLY A 223 -0.63 -11.78 2.65
CA GLY A 223 -0.23 -11.17 3.91
C GLY A 223 -1.37 -11.02 4.91
N VAL A 224 -2.58 -10.76 4.44
CA VAL A 224 -3.78 -10.70 5.29
C VAL A 224 -4.12 -12.07 5.86
N TYR A 225 -4.01 -13.11 5.04
CA TYR A 225 -4.28 -14.49 5.47
C TYR A 225 -3.17 -15.02 6.40
N ASP A 226 -1.90 -14.63 6.18
CA ASP A 226 -0.81 -14.94 7.11
C ASP A 226 -1.08 -14.32 8.48
N LEU A 227 -1.49 -13.05 8.54
CA LEU A 227 -1.85 -12.40 9.81
C LEU A 227 -2.98 -13.12 10.52
N ALA A 228 -4.07 -13.45 9.81
CA ALA A 228 -5.21 -14.18 10.39
C ALA A 228 -4.79 -15.53 10.98
N SER A 229 -3.94 -16.26 10.26
CA SER A 229 -3.39 -17.53 10.73
C SER A 229 -2.58 -17.35 12.02
N ARG A 230 -1.74 -16.30 12.09
CA ARG A 230 -0.94 -15.98 13.30
C ARG A 230 -1.82 -15.62 14.48
N PHE A 231 -2.87 -14.81 14.28
CA PHE A 231 -3.83 -14.49 15.34
C PHE A 231 -4.48 -15.74 15.90
N LYS A 232 -4.92 -16.65 15.02
CA LYS A 232 -5.50 -17.94 15.42
C LYS A 232 -4.51 -18.79 16.23
N VAL A 233 -3.27 -18.90 15.78
CA VAL A 233 -2.22 -19.66 16.51
C VAL A 233 -1.93 -19.04 17.88
N CYS A 234 -1.99 -17.70 17.99
CA CYS A 234 -1.78 -17.00 19.25
C CYS A 234 -3.04 -16.92 20.13
N GLY A 235 -4.16 -17.52 19.73
CA GLY A 235 -5.42 -17.51 20.48
C GLY A 235 -6.04 -16.11 20.62
N LYS A 236 -5.83 -15.23 19.62
CA LYS A 236 -6.35 -13.87 19.62
C LYS A 236 -7.62 -13.76 18.77
N ASP A 237 -8.58 -12.98 19.23
CA ASP A 237 -9.91 -12.79 18.63
C ASP A 237 -10.21 -11.33 18.24
N ASN A 238 -9.24 -10.44 18.40
CA ASN A 238 -9.42 -9.01 18.16
C ASN A 238 -9.10 -8.55 16.72
N LEU A 239 -9.08 -9.48 15.75
CA LEU A 239 -8.87 -9.20 14.32
C LEU A 239 -10.14 -9.48 13.54
N THR A 240 -10.59 -8.52 12.76
CA THR A 240 -11.69 -8.65 11.79
C THR A 240 -11.18 -8.36 10.39
N LEU A 241 -11.46 -9.27 9.44
CA LEU A 241 -11.08 -9.11 8.03
C LEU A 241 -12.30 -8.70 7.20
N HIS A 242 -12.12 -7.66 6.39
CA HIS A 242 -13.06 -7.18 5.38
C HIS A 242 -12.36 -7.32 4.03
N ILE A 243 -12.65 -8.42 3.31
CA ILE A 243 -12.04 -8.76 2.03
C ILE A 243 -13.02 -8.48 0.91
N PHE A 244 -12.56 -7.77 -0.12
CA PHE A 244 -13.39 -7.33 -1.24
C PHE A 244 -12.88 -7.89 -2.54
N GLU A 245 -13.70 -8.78 -3.14
CA GLU A 245 -13.44 -9.33 -4.47
C GLU A 245 -13.28 -8.22 -5.51
N ASN A 246 -12.28 -8.34 -6.38
CA ASN A 246 -12.00 -7.41 -7.49
C ASN A 246 -11.85 -5.94 -7.07
N HIS A 247 -11.47 -5.69 -5.82
CA HIS A 247 -11.07 -4.36 -5.37
C HIS A 247 -9.54 -4.25 -5.39
N ASN A 248 -9.07 -3.10 -5.85
CA ASN A 248 -7.66 -2.74 -5.90
C ASN A 248 -7.16 -2.17 -4.55
N HIS A 249 -5.94 -1.63 -4.55
CA HIS A 249 -5.26 -1.08 -3.38
C HIS A 249 -6.04 0.04 -2.66
N ASP A 250 -6.80 0.85 -3.38
CA ASP A 250 -7.58 1.97 -2.84
C ASP A 250 -9.09 1.65 -2.71
N LEU A 251 -9.44 0.36 -2.68
CA LEU A 251 -10.80 -0.15 -2.61
C LEU A 251 -11.68 0.40 -3.74
N ASN A 252 -11.13 0.53 -4.94
CA ASN A 252 -11.84 1.07 -6.12
C ASN A 252 -12.37 2.51 -5.90
N PHE A 253 -11.58 3.36 -5.23
CA PHE A 253 -11.92 4.76 -5.02
C PHE A 253 -12.26 5.51 -6.34
N GLN A 254 -11.75 5.04 -7.47
CA GLN A 254 -12.04 5.57 -8.79
C GLN A 254 -13.55 5.56 -9.12
N ASP A 255 -14.34 4.64 -8.56
CA ASP A 255 -15.78 4.61 -8.74
C ASP A 255 -16.44 5.88 -8.20
N TRP A 256 -15.93 6.43 -7.09
CA TRP A 256 -16.39 7.71 -6.59
C TRP A 256 -16.06 8.87 -7.55
N LEU A 257 -14.87 8.88 -8.12
CA LEU A 257 -14.45 9.94 -9.04
C LEU A 257 -15.25 9.91 -10.34
N THR A 258 -15.51 8.72 -10.89
CA THR A 258 -16.12 8.52 -12.22
C THR A 258 -17.64 8.41 -12.17
N GLN A 259 -18.19 7.70 -11.16
CA GLN A 259 -19.60 7.34 -11.07
C GLN A 259 -20.32 8.03 -9.89
N LYS A 260 -19.59 8.74 -9.03
CA LYS A 260 -20.11 9.33 -7.78
C LYS A 260 -20.76 8.30 -6.84
N LYS A 261 -20.24 7.06 -6.88
CA LYS A 261 -20.68 5.95 -6.03
C LYS A 261 -19.52 5.42 -5.23
N TYR A 262 -19.74 5.19 -3.95
CA TYR A 262 -18.78 4.45 -3.16
C TYR A 262 -18.80 2.98 -3.57
N SER A 263 -17.61 2.38 -3.70
CA SER A 263 -17.45 0.95 -3.82
C SER A 263 -17.96 0.22 -2.58
N ALA A 264 -18.15 -1.10 -2.66
CA ALA A 264 -18.53 -1.91 -1.51
C ALA A 264 -17.49 -1.78 -0.38
N GLY A 265 -16.20 -1.77 -0.72
CA GLY A 265 -15.13 -1.65 0.26
C GLY A 265 -15.13 -0.33 1.01
N LEU A 266 -15.30 0.80 0.30
CA LEU A 266 -15.39 2.12 0.94
C LEU A 266 -16.65 2.27 1.80
N LYS A 267 -17.79 1.73 1.35
CA LYS A 267 -19.03 1.71 2.14
C LYS A 267 -18.84 0.99 3.46
N GLU A 268 -18.34 -0.24 3.42
CA GLU A 268 -18.11 -1.06 4.62
C GLU A 268 -17.13 -0.35 5.58
N LEU A 269 -16.07 0.28 5.06
CA LEU A 269 -15.13 1.03 5.87
C LEU A 269 -15.81 2.18 6.63
N PHE A 270 -16.63 2.98 5.94
CA PHE A 270 -17.36 4.09 6.58
C PHE A 270 -18.44 3.62 7.54
N GLU A 271 -19.18 2.57 7.19
CA GLU A 271 -20.20 1.97 8.07
C GLU A 271 -19.56 1.36 9.33
N CYS A 272 -18.42 0.72 9.18
CA CYS A 272 -17.66 0.18 10.30
C CYS A 272 -17.18 1.31 11.22
N ALA A 273 -16.64 2.39 10.66
CA ALA A 273 -16.22 3.56 11.44
C ALA A 273 -17.38 4.22 12.20
N GLY A 274 -18.57 4.24 11.62
CA GLY A 274 -19.77 4.78 12.26
C GLY A 274 -20.28 4.01 13.49
N LYS A 275 -19.79 2.77 13.71
CA LYS A 275 -20.13 1.94 14.87
C LYS A 275 -19.28 2.27 16.11
N TYR A 276 -18.21 3.03 15.96
CA TYR A 276 -17.29 3.42 17.02
C TYR A 276 -17.59 4.80 17.57
#